data_16577f900494619bcbb8a0f521ca3762
#
_entry.id   16577f900494619bcbb8a0f521ca3762
#
_cell.length_a   1.000
_cell.length_b   1.000
_cell.length_c   1.000
_cell.angle_alpha   90.00
_cell.angle_beta   90.00
_cell.angle_gamma   90.00
#
_symmetry.space_group_name_H-M   'P 1'
#
loop_
_entity.id
_entity.type
_entity.pdbx_description
1 polymer ?
#
loop_
_entity_poly.entity_id
_entity_poly.type
_entity_poly.pdbx_seq_one_letter_code
_entity_poly.pdbx_strand_id
1 'polypeptide(L)'
;GANWDDFVAFTVELGLEGVEGLSGIPGTVGASVVQNIGAYGQEVATSVESVEVWDRDTKTTRDLTPADLRFGYRYSALKTSMYAGPGRPAGRFFPTPRYVVLSVTFALTHSAEGTVGYGQLAKALGVEVGDRMATADIRKAVLAVRAAKGMLEDPTRYALPDMATAKREANILTDLERLASLNEAAGIPVGDDGLPAPDYNRHSCGSFFMNPILTADQAAALPEDAPKFDATLPD
;
A
#
# COMPACT_ATOMS: atom_id res chain seq x y z
N GLY A 1 8.57 13.13 -1.35
CA GLY A 1 7.82 11.99 -1.14
C GLY A 1 7.10 11.91 0.19
N ALA A 2 5.79 12.25 0.23
CA ALA A 2 5.00 12.03 1.42
C ALA A 2 4.98 10.53 1.77
N ASN A 3 5.12 10.19 3.06
CA ASN A 3 5.01 8.81 3.52
C ASN A 3 3.57 8.31 3.34
N TRP A 4 3.42 7.06 2.92
CA TRP A 4 2.10 6.47 2.67
C TRP A 4 1.28 6.31 3.94
N ASP A 5 1.88 5.75 5.00
CA ASP A 5 1.13 5.48 6.22
C ASP A 5 0.75 6.75 6.99
N ASP A 6 1.59 7.81 6.92
CA ASP A 6 1.24 9.13 7.43
C ASP A 6 0.03 9.72 6.69
N PHE A 7 -0.05 9.52 5.37
CA PHE A 7 -1.21 9.94 4.58
C PHE A 7 -2.47 9.18 5.01
N VAL A 8 -2.39 7.86 5.15
CA VAL A 8 -3.54 7.06 5.60
C VAL A 8 -3.97 7.45 7.02
N ALA A 9 -3.04 7.68 7.94
CA ALA A 9 -3.36 8.17 9.29
C ALA A 9 -4.12 9.49 9.23
N PHE A 10 -3.64 10.43 8.43
CA PHE A 10 -4.27 11.73 8.24
C PHE A 10 -5.69 11.63 7.66
N THR A 11 -5.93 10.73 6.69
CA THR A 11 -7.29 10.55 6.13
C THR A 11 -8.25 9.98 7.18
N VAL A 12 -7.79 9.03 8.00
CA VAL A 12 -8.60 8.47 9.10
C VAL A 12 -8.92 9.53 10.16
N GLU A 13 -7.95 10.38 10.54
CA GLU A 13 -8.16 11.50 11.45
C GLU A 13 -9.21 12.50 10.94
N LEU A 14 -9.29 12.69 9.63
CA LEU A 14 -10.29 13.54 8.99
C LEU A 14 -11.67 12.87 8.83
N GLY A 15 -11.83 11.60 9.23
CA GLY A 15 -13.08 10.85 9.02
C GLY A 15 -13.34 10.55 7.55
N LEU A 16 -12.30 10.17 6.81
CA LEU A 16 -12.39 9.79 5.41
C LEU A 16 -12.17 8.28 5.26
N GLU A 17 -13.02 7.63 4.47
CA GLU A 17 -12.87 6.22 4.07
C GLU A 17 -12.30 6.08 2.67
N GLY A 18 -11.67 4.94 2.38
CA GLY A 18 -11.21 4.52 1.06
C GLY A 18 -9.78 4.00 0.99
N VAL A 19 -8.98 4.23 2.03
CA VAL A 19 -7.57 3.79 2.08
C VAL A 19 -7.16 3.19 3.44
N GLU A 20 -8.05 3.11 4.41
CA GLU A 20 -7.77 2.63 5.77
C GLU A 20 -7.26 1.18 5.82
N GLY A 21 -7.73 0.32 4.90
CA GLY A 21 -7.24 -1.06 4.75
C GLY A 21 -5.80 -1.13 4.22
N LEU A 22 -5.30 -0.05 3.64
CA LEU A 22 -3.93 0.05 3.13
C LEU A 22 -2.93 0.59 4.16
N SER A 23 -3.34 0.67 5.43
CA SER A 23 -2.51 1.10 6.56
C SER A 23 -1.24 0.27 6.69
N GLY A 24 -0.14 0.91 7.07
CA GLY A 24 1.14 0.25 7.35
C GLY A 24 1.85 -0.33 6.13
N ILE A 25 1.39 -0.07 4.91
CA ILE A 25 2.14 -0.43 3.71
C ILE A 25 3.35 0.50 3.61
N PRO A 26 4.58 -0.04 3.50
CA PRO A 26 5.77 0.78 3.41
C PRO A 26 5.87 1.50 2.06
N GLY A 27 6.41 2.71 2.09
CA GLY A 27 6.69 3.49 0.88
C GLY A 27 6.10 4.90 0.89
N THR A 28 5.95 5.47 -0.28
CA THR A 28 5.47 6.84 -0.47
C THR A 28 4.17 6.90 -1.24
N VAL A 29 3.43 7.99 -1.08
CA VAL A 29 2.19 8.26 -1.82
C VAL A 29 2.42 8.17 -3.32
N GLY A 30 3.48 8.76 -3.85
CA GLY A 30 3.81 8.70 -5.28
C GLY A 30 4.17 7.28 -5.77
N ALA A 31 4.72 6.42 -4.89
CA ALA A 31 5.02 5.03 -5.24
C ALA A 31 3.77 4.14 -5.25
N SER A 32 2.74 4.48 -4.49
CA SER A 32 1.53 3.67 -4.32
C SER A 32 0.83 3.38 -5.65
N VAL A 33 0.79 4.37 -6.54
CA VAL A 33 0.11 4.30 -7.83
C VAL A 33 0.90 3.56 -8.93
N VAL A 34 2.19 3.30 -8.70
CA VAL A 34 3.05 2.68 -9.72
C VAL A 34 2.61 1.25 -10.02
N GLN A 35 2.27 0.49 -9.01
CA GLN A 35 1.80 -0.89 -9.19
C GLN A 35 0.45 -1.17 -8.53
N ASN A 36 -0.37 -0.13 -8.34
CA ASN A 36 -1.68 -0.26 -7.74
C ASN A 36 -1.61 -1.05 -6.44
N ILE A 37 -1.02 -0.44 -5.37
CA ILE A 37 -0.92 -1.14 -4.09
C ILE A 37 -2.30 -1.59 -3.61
N GLY A 38 -2.35 -2.79 -3.01
CA GLY A 38 -3.59 -3.36 -2.51
C GLY A 38 -3.34 -4.30 -1.34
N ALA A 39 -4.20 -4.24 -0.35
CA ALA A 39 -4.21 -5.11 0.82
C ALA A 39 -5.60 -5.09 1.47
N TYR A 40 -5.94 -6.16 2.18
CA TYR A 40 -7.15 -6.27 3.01
C TYR A 40 -8.45 -5.89 2.30
N GLY A 41 -8.55 -6.19 0.99
CA GLY A 41 -9.74 -5.94 0.19
C GLY A 41 -9.83 -4.54 -0.40
N GLN A 42 -8.81 -3.68 -0.21
CA GLN A 42 -8.72 -2.37 -0.85
C GLN A 42 -7.56 -2.30 -1.85
N GLU A 43 -7.70 -1.47 -2.85
CA GLU A 43 -6.65 -1.09 -3.81
C GLU A 43 -6.62 0.42 -3.98
N VAL A 44 -5.44 0.99 -4.18
CA VAL A 44 -5.29 2.45 -4.32
C VAL A 44 -6.05 2.99 -5.53
N ALA A 45 -6.19 2.19 -6.59
CA ALA A 45 -6.91 2.54 -7.82
C ALA A 45 -8.35 2.98 -7.56
N THR A 46 -9.02 2.42 -6.53
CA THR A 46 -10.42 2.75 -6.22
C THR A 46 -10.60 4.16 -5.68
N SER A 47 -9.52 4.78 -5.22
CA SER A 47 -9.56 6.11 -4.60
C SER A 47 -8.75 7.16 -5.38
N VAL A 48 -8.02 6.78 -6.43
CA VAL A 48 -7.25 7.74 -7.24
C VAL A 48 -8.16 8.47 -8.22
N GLU A 49 -8.16 9.79 -8.17
CA GLU A 49 -8.83 10.67 -9.13
C GLU A 49 -7.90 11.07 -10.27
N SER A 50 -6.66 11.46 -9.95
CA SER A 50 -5.65 11.82 -10.95
C SER A 50 -4.24 11.69 -10.38
N VAL A 51 -3.26 11.59 -11.29
CA VAL A 51 -1.84 11.60 -10.96
C VAL A 51 -1.12 12.62 -11.82
N GLU A 52 -0.58 13.66 -11.21
CA GLU A 52 0.28 14.61 -11.88
C GLU A 52 1.68 14.01 -12.05
N VAL A 53 2.19 14.03 -13.26
CA VAL A 53 3.49 13.46 -13.60
C VAL A 53 4.34 14.41 -14.44
N TRP A 54 5.65 14.35 -14.24
CA TRP A 54 6.61 14.82 -15.22
C TRP A 54 6.90 13.71 -16.23
N ASP A 55 6.53 13.95 -17.49
CA ASP A 55 6.81 13.02 -18.59
C ASP A 55 8.19 13.32 -19.19
N ARG A 56 9.13 12.41 -19.03
CA ARG A 56 10.51 12.55 -19.50
C ARG A 56 10.65 12.51 -21.03
N ASP A 57 9.69 11.90 -21.73
CA ASP A 57 9.72 11.81 -23.19
C ASP A 57 9.28 13.13 -23.82
N THR A 58 8.21 13.74 -23.31
CA THR A 58 7.70 15.02 -23.82
C THR A 58 8.32 16.23 -23.12
N LYS A 59 8.96 16.03 -21.95
CA LYS A 59 9.51 17.08 -21.08
C LYS A 59 8.45 18.09 -20.63
N THR A 60 7.27 17.58 -20.30
CA THR A 60 6.12 18.38 -19.85
C THR A 60 5.49 17.73 -18.62
N THR A 61 4.80 18.54 -17.82
CA THR A 61 3.89 18.06 -16.77
C THR A 61 2.55 17.67 -17.39
N ARG A 62 1.95 16.58 -16.90
CA ARG A 62 0.67 16.06 -17.35
C ARG A 62 -0.11 15.49 -16.17
N ASP A 63 -1.43 15.62 -16.23
CA ASP A 63 -2.35 14.87 -15.38
C ASP A 63 -2.78 13.60 -16.09
N LEU A 64 -2.63 12.48 -15.41
CA LEU A 64 -3.09 11.17 -15.85
C LEU A 64 -4.34 10.79 -15.09
N THR A 65 -5.40 10.46 -15.83
CA THR A 65 -6.67 9.96 -15.29
C THR A 65 -6.59 8.45 -14.99
N PRO A 66 -7.54 7.86 -14.25
CA PRO A 66 -7.62 6.41 -14.09
C PRO A 66 -7.64 5.65 -15.42
N ALA A 67 -8.27 6.20 -16.46
CA ALA A 67 -8.28 5.64 -17.81
C ALA A 67 -6.87 5.60 -18.44
N ASP A 68 -6.07 6.65 -18.24
CA ASP A 68 -4.69 6.71 -18.71
C ASP A 68 -3.79 5.73 -17.92
N LEU A 69 -4.06 5.61 -16.63
CA LEU A 69 -3.29 4.76 -15.71
C LEU A 69 -3.57 3.27 -15.90
N ARG A 70 -4.74 2.90 -16.42
CA ARG A 70 -5.14 1.52 -16.71
C ARG A 70 -4.78 0.56 -15.57
N PHE A 71 -5.22 0.89 -14.37
CA PHE A 71 -4.96 0.08 -13.20
C PHE A 71 -5.48 -1.35 -13.34
N GLY A 72 -4.73 -2.28 -12.79
CA GLY A 72 -5.11 -3.68 -12.67
C GLY A 72 -4.34 -4.31 -11.50
N TYR A 73 -4.49 -5.61 -11.30
CA TYR A 73 -3.82 -6.32 -10.22
C TYR A 73 -2.29 -6.16 -10.31
N ARG A 74 -1.72 -5.41 -9.37
CA ARG A 74 -0.27 -5.06 -9.32
C ARG A 74 0.24 -4.44 -10.62
N TYR A 75 -0.62 -3.68 -11.29
CA TYR A 75 -0.35 -3.11 -12.62
C TYR A 75 -0.79 -1.65 -12.71
N SER A 76 -0.04 -0.88 -13.48
CA SER A 76 -0.43 0.43 -14.01
C SER A 76 0.37 0.76 -15.29
N ALA A 77 -0.11 1.71 -16.08
CA ALA A 77 0.63 2.23 -17.23
C ALA A 77 1.97 2.89 -16.80
N LEU A 78 2.04 3.43 -15.57
CA LEU A 78 3.30 3.94 -15.02
C LEU A 78 4.35 2.82 -14.92
N LYS A 79 3.96 1.66 -14.36
CA LYS A 79 4.85 0.50 -14.23
C LYS A 79 5.29 -0.03 -15.59
N THR A 80 4.38 -0.21 -16.53
CA THR A 80 4.70 -0.71 -17.87
C THR A 80 5.65 0.22 -18.60
N SER A 81 5.48 1.53 -18.47
CA SER A 81 6.32 2.52 -19.11
C SER A 81 7.79 2.50 -18.63
N MET A 82 8.10 1.80 -17.54
CA MET A 82 9.47 1.61 -17.06
C MET A 82 10.26 0.64 -17.93
N TYR A 83 9.56 -0.29 -18.61
CA TYR A 83 10.17 -1.40 -19.34
C TYR A 83 10.03 -1.28 -20.86
N ALA A 84 9.14 -0.42 -21.35
CA ALA A 84 8.83 -0.26 -22.76
C ALA A 84 8.72 1.22 -23.16
N GLY A 85 9.08 1.53 -24.40
CA GLY A 85 8.93 2.86 -24.96
C GLY A 85 10.18 3.37 -25.70
N PRO A 86 10.09 4.51 -26.38
CA PRO A 86 11.20 5.14 -27.07
C PRO A 86 12.41 5.35 -26.13
N GLY A 87 13.59 5.01 -26.59
CA GLY A 87 14.82 5.13 -25.81
C GLY A 87 14.97 4.16 -24.64
N ARG A 88 14.04 3.21 -24.47
CA ARG A 88 14.09 2.16 -23.45
C ARG A 88 14.26 0.81 -24.12
N PRO A 89 15.49 0.28 -24.21
CA PRO A 89 15.71 -1.03 -24.80
C PRO A 89 14.96 -2.11 -23.99
N ALA A 90 14.23 -2.96 -24.69
CA ALA A 90 13.59 -4.13 -24.10
C ALA A 90 14.63 -5.01 -23.37
N GLY A 91 14.28 -5.55 -22.20
CA GLY A 91 15.15 -6.46 -21.46
C GLY A 91 16.25 -5.80 -20.63
N ARG A 92 16.21 -4.51 -20.39
CA ARG A 92 17.13 -3.90 -19.42
C ARG A 92 16.86 -4.42 -18.01
N PHE A 93 17.96 -4.78 -17.34
CA PHE A 93 17.92 -5.24 -15.95
C PHE A 93 17.41 -4.16 -14.98
N PHE A 94 17.69 -2.89 -15.27
CA PHE A 94 17.20 -1.76 -14.47
C PHE A 94 16.11 -1.00 -15.23
N PRO A 95 14.88 -0.93 -14.70
CA PRO A 95 13.81 -0.16 -15.29
C PRO A 95 14.15 1.34 -15.28
N THR A 96 13.78 2.04 -16.35
CA THR A 96 13.94 3.50 -16.45
C THR A 96 12.56 4.14 -16.46
N PRO A 97 12.12 4.80 -15.40
CA PRO A 97 10.81 5.43 -15.34
C PRO A 97 10.65 6.48 -16.45
N ARG A 98 9.58 6.40 -17.24
CA ARG A 98 9.16 7.49 -18.12
C ARG A 98 8.59 8.64 -17.29
N TYR A 99 7.76 8.31 -16.32
CA TYR A 99 7.06 9.29 -15.52
C TYR A 99 7.71 9.43 -14.14
N VAL A 100 7.82 10.68 -13.68
CA VAL A 100 8.12 11.02 -12.30
C VAL A 100 6.81 11.52 -11.69
N VAL A 101 6.28 10.81 -10.70
CA VAL A 101 5.05 11.21 -10.02
C VAL A 101 5.34 12.44 -9.15
N LEU A 102 4.63 13.53 -9.39
CA LEU A 102 4.73 14.79 -8.66
C LEU A 102 3.69 14.87 -7.55
N SER A 103 2.43 14.57 -7.88
CA SER A 103 1.32 14.54 -6.92
C SER A 103 0.30 13.46 -7.27
N VAL A 104 -0.50 13.06 -6.29
CA VAL A 104 -1.63 12.15 -6.45
C VAL A 104 -2.85 12.80 -5.81
N THR A 105 -3.93 12.91 -6.57
CA THR A 105 -5.23 13.36 -6.08
C THR A 105 -6.10 12.14 -5.76
N PHE A 106 -6.66 12.11 -4.56
CA PHE A 106 -7.55 11.06 -4.09
C PHE A 106 -8.97 11.57 -3.95
N ALA A 107 -9.94 10.80 -4.43
CA ALA A 107 -11.35 10.97 -4.15
C ALA A 107 -11.73 10.01 -3.02
N LEU A 108 -11.83 10.54 -1.80
CA LEU A 108 -12.19 9.77 -0.61
C LEU A 108 -13.61 10.14 -0.17
N THR A 109 -14.31 9.20 0.47
CA THR A 109 -15.66 9.44 0.97
C THR A 109 -15.61 10.00 2.38
N HIS A 110 -16.37 11.05 2.67
CA HIS A 110 -16.49 11.59 4.02
C HIS A 110 -17.37 10.66 4.87
N SER A 111 -16.74 9.74 5.56
CA SER A 111 -17.35 8.74 6.43
C SER A 111 -16.34 8.30 7.48
N ALA A 112 -16.76 8.30 8.74
CA ALA A 112 -15.96 7.75 9.83
C ALA A 112 -15.98 6.21 9.88
N GLU A 113 -16.79 5.56 9.02
CA GLU A 113 -16.87 4.10 8.89
C GLU A 113 -16.42 3.66 7.53
N GLY A 114 -15.66 2.56 7.47
CA GLY A 114 -15.20 1.87 6.27
C GLY A 114 -15.75 0.45 6.19
N THR A 115 -15.61 -0.18 5.04
CA THR A 115 -16.05 -1.56 4.80
C THR A 115 -14.92 -2.55 5.09
N VAL A 116 -15.21 -3.59 5.88
CA VAL A 116 -14.28 -4.70 6.14
C VAL A 116 -14.27 -5.64 4.93
N GLY A 117 -13.30 -5.47 4.03
CA GLY A 117 -13.26 -6.14 2.73
C GLY A 117 -12.49 -7.47 2.69
N TYR A 118 -11.99 -7.99 3.84
CA TYR A 118 -11.10 -9.16 3.81
C TYR A 118 -11.27 -10.07 5.03
N GLY A 119 -11.35 -11.39 4.79
CA GLY A 119 -11.68 -12.38 5.83
C GLY A 119 -10.71 -12.41 7.01
N GLN A 120 -9.40 -12.22 6.82
CA GLN A 120 -8.46 -12.15 7.95
C GLN A 120 -8.70 -10.91 8.81
N LEU A 121 -9.05 -9.78 8.20
CA LEU A 121 -9.38 -8.53 8.91
C LEU A 121 -10.71 -8.68 9.65
N ALA A 122 -11.72 -9.25 9.01
CA ALA A 122 -13.02 -9.57 9.62
C ALA A 122 -12.84 -10.43 10.86
N LYS A 123 -12.04 -11.50 10.78
CA LYS A 123 -11.71 -12.35 11.92
C LYS A 123 -11.00 -11.59 13.04
N ALA A 124 -10.08 -10.70 12.72
CA ALA A 124 -9.34 -9.91 13.71
C ALA A 124 -10.25 -8.90 14.43
N LEU A 125 -11.29 -8.41 13.75
CA LEU A 125 -12.28 -7.46 14.28
C LEU A 125 -13.48 -8.16 14.94
N GLY A 126 -13.65 -9.48 14.74
CA GLY A 126 -14.81 -10.23 15.24
C GLY A 126 -16.12 -9.92 14.51
N VAL A 127 -16.05 -9.60 13.23
CA VAL A 127 -17.17 -9.23 12.35
C VAL A 127 -17.16 -10.05 11.06
N GLU A 128 -18.15 -9.85 10.19
CA GLU A 128 -18.23 -10.50 8.89
C GLU A 128 -17.61 -9.61 7.77
N VAL A 129 -17.22 -10.24 6.66
CA VAL A 129 -16.80 -9.51 5.46
C VAL A 129 -18.00 -8.76 4.90
N GLY A 130 -17.83 -7.47 4.67
CA GLY A 130 -18.89 -6.57 4.22
C GLY A 130 -19.44 -5.67 5.32
N ASP A 131 -19.18 -5.99 6.59
CA ASP A 131 -19.60 -5.13 7.71
C ASP A 131 -18.91 -3.76 7.67
N ARG A 132 -19.61 -2.78 8.24
CA ARG A 132 -19.11 -1.40 8.40
C ARG A 132 -18.53 -1.24 9.81
N MET A 133 -17.33 -0.68 9.90
CA MET A 133 -16.61 -0.44 11.15
C MET A 133 -15.96 0.94 11.11
N ALA A 134 -15.70 1.52 12.29
CA ALA A 134 -14.95 2.76 12.35
C ALA A 134 -13.59 2.63 11.61
N THR A 135 -13.27 3.58 10.73
CA THR A 135 -12.00 3.57 9.96
C THR A 135 -10.78 3.50 10.87
N ALA A 136 -10.86 4.10 12.06
CA ALA A 136 -9.82 4.02 13.09
C ALA A 136 -9.62 2.59 13.63
N ASP A 137 -10.72 1.83 13.83
CA ASP A 137 -10.65 0.45 14.29
C ASP A 137 -10.13 -0.48 13.20
N ILE A 138 -10.56 -0.27 11.94
CA ILE A 138 -10.01 -0.97 10.78
C ILE A 138 -8.51 -0.73 10.70
N ARG A 139 -8.05 0.52 10.72
CA ARG A 139 -6.63 0.86 10.71
C ARG A 139 -5.87 0.17 11.84
N LYS A 140 -6.37 0.24 13.07
CA LYS A 140 -5.76 -0.41 14.24
C LYS A 140 -5.61 -1.91 14.04
N ALA A 141 -6.64 -2.60 13.57
CA ALA A 141 -6.62 -4.03 13.31
C ALA A 141 -5.62 -4.39 12.18
N VAL A 142 -5.59 -3.61 11.09
CA VAL A 142 -4.62 -3.80 10.01
C VAL A 142 -3.19 -3.69 10.54
N LEU A 143 -2.89 -2.65 11.31
CA LEU A 143 -1.55 -2.45 11.88
C LEU A 143 -1.17 -3.59 12.83
N ALA A 144 -2.10 -4.08 13.67
CA ALA A 144 -1.85 -5.23 14.54
C ALA A 144 -1.57 -6.51 13.76
N VAL A 145 -2.36 -6.82 12.72
CA VAL A 145 -2.14 -7.98 11.85
C VAL A 145 -0.79 -7.89 11.13
N ARG A 146 -0.41 -6.70 10.67
CA ARG A 146 0.88 -6.47 10.00
C ARG A 146 2.05 -6.57 10.96
N ALA A 147 1.92 -6.03 12.18
CA ALA A 147 2.95 -6.12 13.22
C ALA A 147 3.24 -7.59 13.58
N ALA A 148 2.20 -8.40 13.78
CA ALA A 148 2.34 -9.82 14.08
C ALA A 148 3.05 -10.63 12.97
N LYS A 149 3.09 -10.10 11.74
CA LYS A 149 3.79 -10.69 10.59
C LYS A 149 5.15 -10.03 10.32
N GLY A 150 5.60 -9.10 11.14
CA GLY A 150 6.83 -8.33 10.89
C GLY A 150 6.78 -7.46 9.64
N MET A 151 5.59 -7.01 9.22
CA MET A 151 5.37 -6.29 7.95
C MET A 151 5.19 -4.78 8.12
N LEU A 152 5.40 -4.24 9.32
CA LEU A 152 5.42 -2.79 9.53
C LEU A 152 6.80 -2.24 9.20
N GLU A 153 6.80 -1.08 8.56
CA GLU A 153 8.01 -0.34 8.27
C GLU A 153 8.65 0.21 9.54
N ASP A 154 9.97 0.25 9.57
CA ASP A 154 10.71 1.01 10.58
C ASP A 154 10.40 2.49 10.37
N PRO A 155 9.78 3.17 11.35
CA PRO A 155 9.43 4.58 11.21
C PRO A 155 10.64 5.50 11.02
N THR A 156 11.82 5.07 11.43
CA THR A 156 13.06 5.86 11.28
C THR A 156 13.66 5.79 9.86
N ARG A 157 13.18 4.87 9.02
CA ARG A 157 13.73 4.62 7.68
C ARG A 157 13.78 5.87 6.78
N TYR A 158 12.82 6.78 6.94
CA TYR A 158 12.74 8.02 6.17
C TYR A 158 13.14 9.27 6.98
N ALA A 159 13.81 9.08 8.11
CA ALA A 159 14.35 10.17 8.93
C ALA A 159 15.67 10.76 8.38
N LEU A 160 15.81 10.76 7.05
CA LEU A 160 16.94 11.44 6.41
C LEU A 160 16.75 12.96 6.50
N PRO A 161 17.80 13.75 6.76
CA PRO A 161 17.70 15.21 6.94
C PRO A 161 16.96 15.92 5.80
N ASP A 162 17.16 15.47 4.56
CA ASP A 162 16.52 16.04 3.37
C ASP A 162 15.05 15.65 3.18
N MET A 163 14.56 14.69 3.96
CA MET A 163 13.19 14.17 3.91
C MET A 163 12.39 14.47 5.18
N ALA A 164 13.09 14.87 6.25
CA ALA A 164 12.47 15.13 7.54
C ALA A 164 11.81 16.52 7.53
N THR A 165 10.52 16.56 7.87
CA THR A 165 9.83 17.79 8.28
C THR A 165 9.54 17.69 9.77
N ALA A 166 9.28 18.82 10.44
CA ALA A 166 8.89 18.81 11.86
C ALA A 166 7.66 17.89 12.12
N LYS A 167 6.74 17.84 11.18
CA LYS A 167 5.60 16.92 11.26
C LYS A 167 6.03 15.46 11.12
N ARG A 168 7.00 15.16 10.24
CA ARG A 168 7.53 13.80 10.09
C ARG A 168 8.26 13.32 11.35
N GLU A 169 9.03 14.18 11.98
CA GLU A 169 9.70 13.88 13.27
C GLU A 169 8.68 13.54 14.36
N ALA A 170 7.61 14.33 14.48
CA ALA A 170 6.54 14.04 15.42
C ALA A 170 5.83 12.71 15.11
N ASN A 171 5.58 12.41 13.84
CA ASN A 171 4.97 11.15 13.41
C ASN A 171 5.89 9.97 13.71
N ILE A 172 7.21 10.10 13.51
CA ILE A 172 8.19 9.04 13.85
C ILE A 172 8.09 8.68 15.33
N LEU A 173 8.03 9.65 16.24
CA LEU A 173 7.89 9.39 17.67
C LEU A 173 6.58 8.64 17.98
N THR A 174 5.47 9.11 17.45
CA THR A 174 4.17 8.45 17.61
C THR A 174 4.19 7.02 17.05
N ASP A 175 4.83 6.81 15.90
CA ASP A 175 4.93 5.50 15.27
C ASP A 175 5.84 4.54 16.06
N LEU A 176 6.91 5.05 16.68
CA LEU A 176 7.77 4.26 17.57
C LEU A 176 7.02 3.81 18.83
N GLU A 177 6.26 4.70 19.46
CA GLU A 177 5.42 4.37 20.61
C GLU A 177 4.37 3.33 20.26
N ARG A 178 3.70 3.51 19.12
CA ARG A 178 2.73 2.55 18.59
C ARG A 178 3.35 1.20 18.28
N LEU A 179 4.52 1.18 17.63
CA LEU A 179 5.22 -0.04 17.31
C LEU A 179 5.68 -0.78 18.57
N ALA A 180 6.17 -0.07 19.58
CA ALA A 180 6.52 -0.65 20.87
C ALA A 180 5.31 -1.33 21.53
N SER A 181 4.17 -0.65 21.58
CA SER A 181 2.91 -1.19 22.12
C SER A 181 2.41 -2.43 21.35
N LEU A 182 2.50 -2.40 20.02
CA LEU A 182 2.09 -3.55 19.17
C LEU A 182 3.03 -4.74 19.35
N ASN A 183 4.33 -4.50 19.49
CA ASN A 183 5.32 -5.55 19.73
C ASN A 183 5.14 -6.19 21.12
N GLU A 184 4.89 -5.37 22.15
CA GLU A 184 4.56 -5.87 23.49
C GLU A 184 3.32 -6.76 23.47
N ALA A 185 2.25 -6.30 22.82
CA ALA A 185 1.01 -7.08 22.67
C ALA A 185 1.21 -8.39 21.88
N ALA A 186 2.17 -8.41 20.95
CA ALA A 186 2.53 -9.60 20.18
C ALA A 186 3.59 -10.48 20.86
N GLY A 187 4.09 -10.09 22.05
CA GLY A 187 5.14 -10.82 22.78
C GLY A 187 6.50 -10.78 22.08
N ILE A 188 6.77 -9.76 21.28
CA ILE A 188 8.04 -9.60 20.57
C ILE A 188 9.04 -8.94 21.52
N PRO A 189 10.22 -9.56 21.78
CA PRO A 189 11.22 -8.99 22.67
C PRO A 189 11.70 -7.62 22.21
N VAL A 190 11.87 -6.71 23.15
CA VAL A 190 12.44 -5.38 22.93
C VAL A 190 13.88 -5.39 23.42
N GLY A 191 14.80 -4.86 22.63
CA GLY A 191 16.20 -4.72 23.02
C GLY A 191 16.41 -3.59 24.04
N ASP A 192 17.63 -3.49 24.58
CA ASP A 192 18.01 -2.46 25.56
C ASP A 192 17.90 -1.02 25.02
N ASP A 193 17.86 -0.87 23.70
CA ASP A 193 17.66 0.40 22.98
C ASP A 193 16.19 0.78 22.81
N GLY A 194 15.26 0.00 23.37
CA GLY A 194 13.82 0.20 23.22
C GLY A 194 13.27 -0.23 21.84
N LEU A 195 14.13 -0.74 20.97
CA LEU A 195 13.74 -1.23 19.66
C LEU A 195 13.51 -2.75 19.69
N PRO A 196 12.61 -3.28 18.87
CA PRO A 196 12.45 -4.71 18.76
C PRO A 196 13.78 -5.37 18.38
N ALA A 197 14.09 -6.51 19.01
CA ALA A 197 15.25 -7.29 18.66
C ALA A 197 15.28 -7.53 17.13
N PRO A 198 16.46 -7.56 16.48
CA PRO A 198 16.56 -7.81 15.08
C PRO A 198 15.80 -9.08 14.70
N ASP A 199 14.66 -8.93 14.08
CA ASP A 199 13.85 -10.02 13.54
C ASP A 199 13.90 -9.94 12.03
N TYR A 200 14.54 -10.94 11.40
CA TYR A 200 14.63 -11.02 9.94
C TYR A 200 13.26 -11.11 9.28
N ASN A 201 12.23 -11.56 9.98
CA ASN A 201 10.86 -11.56 9.48
C ASN A 201 10.28 -10.15 9.29
N ARG A 202 10.84 -9.13 9.96
CA ARG A 202 10.43 -7.71 9.81
C ARG A 202 10.86 -7.09 8.48
N HIS A 203 11.65 -7.78 7.70
CA HIS A 203 12.04 -7.37 6.34
C HIS A 203 11.12 -7.97 5.27
N SER A 204 9.94 -8.47 5.66
CA SER A 204 8.97 -8.99 4.71
C SER A 204 8.31 -7.86 3.93
N CYS A 205 8.40 -7.92 2.61
CA CYS A 205 7.66 -7.06 1.68
C CYS A 205 6.40 -7.72 1.12
N GLY A 206 5.93 -8.79 1.76
CA GLY A 206 4.79 -9.59 1.31
C GLY A 206 5.19 -10.70 0.35
N SER A 207 4.27 -11.14 -0.48
CA SER A 207 4.51 -12.22 -1.43
C SER A 207 5.55 -11.83 -2.47
N PHE A 208 6.56 -12.68 -2.67
CA PHE A 208 7.59 -12.47 -3.68
C PHE A 208 7.02 -12.67 -5.09
N PHE A 209 6.17 -13.69 -5.27
CA PHE A 209 5.51 -13.95 -6.53
C PHE A 209 4.13 -13.28 -6.58
N MET A 210 3.78 -12.75 -7.74
CA MET A 210 2.41 -12.36 -8.03
C MET A 210 1.57 -13.63 -8.27
N ASN A 211 0.32 -13.63 -7.80
CA ASN A 211 -0.60 -14.69 -8.15
C ASN A 211 -0.79 -14.70 -9.69
N PRO A 212 -0.75 -15.87 -10.33
CA PRO A 212 -0.99 -15.96 -11.77
C PRO A 212 -2.45 -15.59 -12.07
N ILE A 213 -2.64 -14.84 -13.14
CA ILE A 213 -3.98 -14.59 -13.68
C ILE A 213 -4.25 -15.70 -14.69
N LEU A 214 -5.31 -16.45 -14.46
CA LEU A 214 -5.66 -17.66 -15.21
C LEU A 214 -6.97 -17.45 -15.96
N THR A 215 -7.13 -18.14 -17.11
CA THR A 215 -8.43 -18.28 -17.74
C THR A 215 -9.34 -19.20 -16.91
N ALA A 216 -10.65 -19.17 -17.16
CA ALA A 216 -11.60 -20.04 -16.47
C ALA A 216 -11.22 -21.53 -16.57
N ASP A 217 -10.79 -22.00 -17.75
CA ASP A 217 -10.36 -23.38 -17.96
C ASP A 217 -9.09 -23.73 -17.18
N GLN A 218 -8.12 -22.82 -17.12
CA GLN A 218 -6.91 -23.00 -16.33
C GLN A 218 -7.22 -23.02 -14.84
N ALA A 219 -8.11 -22.14 -14.37
CA ALA A 219 -8.54 -22.09 -12.97
C ALA A 219 -9.34 -23.37 -12.59
N ALA A 220 -10.12 -23.94 -13.51
CA ALA A 220 -10.83 -25.19 -13.29
C ALA A 220 -9.90 -26.41 -13.16
N ALA A 221 -8.72 -26.35 -13.78
CA ALA A 221 -7.71 -27.41 -13.70
C ALA A 221 -6.89 -27.40 -12.40
N LEU A 222 -7.02 -26.38 -11.57
CA LEU A 222 -6.35 -26.33 -10.27
C LEU A 222 -7.03 -27.28 -9.27
N PRO A 223 -6.28 -27.74 -8.23
CA PRO A 223 -6.87 -28.46 -7.11
C PRO A 223 -8.11 -27.76 -6.55
N GLU A 224 -9.07 -28.56 -6.06
CA GLU A 224 -10.35 -28.02 -5.59
C GLU A 224 -10.20 -27.10 -4.38
N ASP A 225 -9.22 -27.38 -3.52
CA ASP A 225 -8.84 -26.62 -2.33
C ASP A 225 -7.92 -25.42 -2.61
N ALA A 226 -7.50 -25.22 -3.86
CA ALA A 226 -6.67 -24.08 -4.23
C ALA A 226 -7.49 -22.77 -4.09
N PRO A 227 -7.00 -21.76 -3.34
CA PRO A 227 -7.70 -20.49 -3.21
C PRO A 227 -7.76 -19.79 -4.58
N LYS A 228 -8.97 -19.38 -4.96
CA LYS A 228 -9.27 -18.70 -6.23
C LYS A 228 -9.95 -17.38 -5.93
N PHE A 229 -9.57 -16.33 -6.65
CA PHE A 229 -10.11 -14.99 -6.51
C PHE A 229 -10.43 -14.44 -7.90
N ASP A 230 -11.52 -13.70 -8.00
CA ASP A 230 -11.82 -12.99 -9.24
C ASP A 230 -10.77 -11.89 -9.49
N ALA A 231 -10.35 -11.76 -10.73
CA ALA A 231 -9.41 -10.74 -11.15
C ALA A 231 -9.90 -10.05 -12.43
N THR A 232 -9.84 -8.71 -12.42
CA THR A 232 -10.07 -7.92 -13.62
C THR A 232 -8.74 -7.72 -14.35
N LEU A 233 -8.68 -8.14 -15.60
CA LEU A 233 -7.56 -7.81 -16.47
C LEU A 233 -7.73 -6.38 -16.99
N PRO A 234 -6.66 -5.59 -17.07
CA PRO A 234 -6.69 -4.36 -17.84
C PRO A 234 -6.86 -4.71 -19.32
N ASP A 235 -7.76 -4.02 -20.00
CA ASP A 235 -7.98 -4.11 -21.45
C ASP A 235 -6.74 -3.70 -22.26
#